data_797b9b21db3dbb792ca3ab7a4df02b1b
#
_entry.id   797b9b21db3dbb792ca3ab7a4df02b1b
#
_cell.length_a   1.000
_cell.length_b   1.000
_cell.length_c   1.000
_cell.angle_alpha   90.00
_cell.angle_beta   90.00
_cell.angle_gamma   90.00
#
_symmetry.space_group_name_H-M   'P 1'
#
loop_
_entity.id
_entity.type
_entity.pdbx_description
1 polymer ?
#
loop_
_entity_poly.entity_id
_entity_poly.type
_entity_poly.pdbx_seq_one_letter_code
_entity_poly.pdbx_strand_id
1 'polypeptide(L)'
;DGSRAGNGITTGDHLEFLDADHRATSSGPGGHEIIISKASTRAEVTGSVALSQNIIEEGEQITITEGGRTVNFRTIPEANVEQNMNELALAIEEAGLNLELVRPDTGGSDGFAPQLLTLRHKNYGSEHSFQVTTNTAGLISSQSDVPDWIQNGVDVEGEIAGEESTGRGQILTGGPGAGVAEGIRVRY
;
A
#
# COMPACT_ATOMS: atom_id res chain seq x y z
N ASP A 1 -7.62 -34.48 -12.60
CA ASP A 1 -6.22 -34.46 -12.98
C ASP A 1 -5.97 -33.37 -14.03
N GLY A 2 -5.22 -32.35 -13.66
CA GLY A 2 -4.75 -31.33 -14.58
C GLY A 2 -5.19 -29.91 -14.30
N SER A 3 -4.81 -29.38 -13.12
CA SER A 3 -4.59 -27.96 -13.02
C SER A 3 -3.43 -27.60 -13.95
N ARG A 4 -3.72 -27.22 -15.17
CA ARG A 4 -2.73 -26.58 -16.02
C ARG A 4 -2.69 -25.12 -15.59
N ALA A 5 -1.64 -24.74 -14.87
CA ALA A 5 -1.20 -23.37 -14.91
C ALA A 5 -1.03 -23.03 -16.39
N GLY A 6 -1.98 -22.31 -16.97
CA GLY A 6 -1.94 -21.92 -18.37
C GLY A 6 -0.73 -21.01 -18.56
N ASN A 7 0.11 -21.27 -19.56
CA ASN A 7 1.17 -20.36 -19.96
C ASN A 7 0.51 -19.18 -20.69
N GLY A 8 0.00 -18.21 -19.92
CA GLY A 8 -0.50 -16.95 -20.45
C GLY A 8 0.65 -15.97 -20.61
N ILE A 9 0.60 -15.14 -21.64
CA ILE A 9 1.51 -14.05 -21.90
C ILE A 9 0.67 -12.77 -21.97
N THR A 10 1.07 -11.74 -21.25
CA THR A 10 0.50 -10.40 -21.39
C THR A 10 1.32 -9.60 -22.40
N THR A 11 0.65 -8.74 -23.16
CA THR A 11 1.30 -7.85 -24.13
C THR A 11 1.50 -6.44 -23.58
N GLY A 12 0.94 -6.14 -22.40
CA GLY A 12 1.08 -4.84 -21.73
C GLY A 12 2.17 -4.88 -20.67
N ASP A 13 3.03 -3.87 -20.62
CA ASP A 13 4.16 -3.76 -19.66
C ASP A 13 3.75 -3.70 -18.20
N HIS A 14 2.47 -3.36 -17.93
CA HIS A 14 1.92 -3.23 -16.58
C HIS A 14 0.98 -4.38 -16.18
N LEU A 15 0.86 -5.39 -17.01
CA LEU A 15 0.00 -6.54 -16.77
C LEU A 15 0.85 -7.82 -16.65
N GLU A 16 0.58 -8.58 -15.60
CA GLU A 16 1.17 -9.88 -15.37
C GLU A 16 0.06 -10.95 -15.37
N PHE A 17 0.19 -11.96 -16.21
CA PHE A 17 -0.66 -13.15 -16.13
C PHE A 17 -0.22 -14.00 -14.94
N LEU A 18 -1.14 -14.30 -14.03
CA LEU A 18 -0.84 -15.12 -12.85
C LEU A 18 -1.17 -16.59 -13.11
N ASP A 19 -2.42 -16.85 -13.38
CA ASP A 19 -2.94 -18.19 -13.65
C ASP A 19 -4.32 -18.15 -14.34
N ALA A 20 -4.80 -19.31 -14.72
CA ALA A 20 -6.16 -19.50 -15.19
C ALA A 20 -6.72 -20.82 -14.63
N ASP A 21 -7.97 -20.79 -14.18
CA ASP A 21 -8.71 -21.97 -13.76
C ASP A 21 -9.02 -22.88 -14.98
N HIS A 22 -9.31 -24.15 -14.70
CA HIS A 22 -9.73 -25.13 -15.71
C HIS A 22 -11.00 -24.74 -16.50
N ARG A 23 -11.74 -23.74 -16.02
CA ARG A 23 -12.92 -23.16 -16.67
C ARG A 23 -12.58 -22.08 -17.69
N ALA A 24 -11.39 -21.51 -17.60
CA ALA A 24 -10.95 -20.54 -18.60
C ALA A 24 -10.83 -21.16 -19.98
N THR A 25 -11.36 -20.47 -20.96
CA THR A 25 -11.25 -20.89 -22.35
C THR A 25 -9.99 -20.32 -22.98
N SER A 26 -9.27 -21.12 -23.74
CA SER A 26 -8.11 -20.64 -24.48
C SER A 26 -8.49 -19.50 -25.42
N SER A 27 -7.76 -18.40 -25.36
CA SER A 27 -7.93 -17.32 -26.32
C SER A 27 -7.52 -17.73 -27.71
N GLY A 28 -8.17 -17.16 -28.73
CA GLY A 28 -7.71 -17.24 -30.09
C GLY A 28 -6.39 -16.44 -30.29
N PRO A 29 -5.90 -16.33 -31.57
CA PRO A 29 -4.65 -15.62 -31.85
C PRO A 29 -4.60 -14.16 -31.39
N GLY A 30 -5.76 -13.53 -31.14
CA GLY A 30 -5.87 -12.16 -30.65
C GLY A 30 -5.77 -11.99 -29.13
N GLY A 31 -5.71 -13.08 -28.37
CA GLY A 31 -5.73 -13.02 -26.91
C GLY A 31 -7.11 -12.65 -26.32
N HIS A 32 -7.17 -12.49 -25.01
CA HIS A 32 -8.28 -11.88 -24.30
C HIS A 32 -7.95 -10.42 -24.03
N GLU A 33 -8.87 -9.51 -24.36
CA GLU A 33 -8.73 -8.10 -24.04
C GLU A 33 -8.90 -7.92 -22.53
N ILE A 34 -8.03 -7.08 -21.93
CA ILE A 34 -8.10 -6.69 -20.52
C ILE A 34 -8.20 -5.18 -20.46
N ILE A 35 -9.27 -4.68 -19.84
CA ILE A 35 -9.51 -3.26 -19.63
C ILE A 35 -9.44 -2.97 -18.13
N ILE A 36 -8.49 -2.14 -17.72
CA ILE A 36 -8.41 -1.63 -16.36
C ILE A 36 -9.13 -0.29 -16.30
N SER A 37 -10.25 -0.22 -15.59
CA SER A 37 -11.03 1.00 -15.41
C SER A 37 -10.56 1.81 -14.21
N LYS A 38 -9.97 1.12 -13.20
CA LYS A 38 -9.44 1.77 -11.99
C LYS A 38 -8.21 1.00 -11.48
N ALA A 39 -7.13 1.71 -11.30
CA ALA A 39 -5.93 1.16 -10.67
C ALA A 39 -6.14 0.97 -9.16
N SER A 40 -5.57 -0.09 -8.60
CA SER A 40 -5.53 -0.28 -7.16
C SER A 40 -4.65 0.76 -6.47
N THR A 41 -5.00 1.10 -5.22
CA THR A 41 -4.20 1.99 -4.38
C THR A 41 -3.89 1.35 -3.04
N ARG A 42 -2.94 1.94 -2.31
CA ARG A 42 -2.59 1.57 -0.95
C ARG A 42 -3.21 2.55 0.05
N ALA A 43 -3.43 2.11 1.27
CA ALA A 43 -3.69 3.03 2.37
C ALA A 43 -2.44 3.89 2.61
N GLU A 44 -2.61 5.20 2.63
CA GLU A 44 -1.51 6.15 2.77
C GLU A 44 -1.98 7.40 3.52
N VAL A 45 -1.09 7.94 4.33
CA VAL A 45 -1.28 9.24 5.00
C VAL A 45 0.02 10.03 4.94
N THR A 46 -0.11 11.31 4.62
CA THR A 46 0.98 12.28 4.72
C THR A 46 0.59 13.36 5.71
N GLY A 47 1.47 13.63 6.67
CA GLY A 47 1.29 14.72 7.62
C GLY A 47 1.23 16.08 6.93
N SER A 48 0.58 17.06 7.56
CA SER A 48 0.55 18.46 7.15
C SER A 48 1.57 19.31 7.89
N VAL A 49 2.07 18.82 9.01
CA VAL A 49 3.13 19.42 9.84
C VAL A 49 4.39 18.59 9.68
N ALA A 50 5.51 19.24 9.39
CA ALA A 50 6.79 18.55 9.23
C ALA A 50 7.40 18.20 10.59
N LEU A 51 7.97 17.00 10.72
CA LEU A 51 8.82 16.67 11.86
C LEU A 51 10.04 17.59 11.84
N SER A 52 10.17 18.41 12.87
CA SER A 52 11.26 19.37 13.04
C SER A 52 12.06 19.08 14.31
N GLN A 53 13.22 19.69 14.42
CA GLN A 53 14.07 19.51 15.62
C GLN A 53 13.33 19.95 16.89
N ASN A 54 12.53 21.00 16.85
CA ASN A 54 11.74 21.45 18.02
C ASN A 54 10.75 20.37 18.49
N ILE A 55 10.01 19.75 17.57
CA ILE A 55 9.06 18.67 17.87
C ILE A 55 9.80 17.47 18.47
N ILE A 56 10.99 17.14 17.93
CA ILE A 56 11.84 16.07 18.43
C ILE A 56 12.28 16.35 19.88
N GLU A 57 12.74 17.54 20.17
CA GLU A 57 13.21 17.96 21.50
C GLU A 57 12.08 18.00 22.54
N GLU A 58 10.85 18.27 22.14
CA GLU A 58 9.66 18.18 22.99
C GLU A 58 9.29 16.73 23.33
N GLY A 59 9.82 15.76 22.60
CA GLY A 59 9.62 14.34 22.85
C GLY A 59 8.31 13.81 22.26
N GLU A 60 8.11 13.99 20.97
CA GLU A 60 6.96 13.51 20.22
C GLU A 60 6.76 12.01 20.37
N GLN A 61 5.53 11.59 20.57
CA GLN A 61 5.15 10.18 20.59
C GLN A 61 4.30 9.85 19.37
N ILE A 62 4.72 8.81 18.64
CA ILE A 62 4.04 8.28 17.45
C ILE A 62 3.61 6.85 17.75
N THR A 63 2.32 6.61 17.75
CA THR A 63 1.75 5.28 17.91
C THR A 63 1.13 4.85 16.59
N ILE A 64 1.50 3.66 16.11
CA ILE A 64 1.01 3.09 14.84
C ILE A 64 0.51 1.69 15.12
N THR A 65 -0.72 1.39 14.70
CA THR A 65 -1.33 0.06 14.84
C THR A 65 -1.76 -0.47 13.48
N GLU A 66 -1.31 -1.67 13.13
CA GLU A 66 -1.65 -2.38 11.89
C GLU A 66 -1.67 -3.89 12.15
N GLY A 67 -2.68 -4.59 11.61
CA GLY A 67 -2.76 -6.05 11.70
C GLY A 67 -2.75 -6.61 13.14
N GLY A 68 -3.24 -5.85 14.12
CA GLY A 68 -3.22 -6.23 15.54
C GLY A 68 -1.85 -6.04 16.23
N ARG A 69 -0.89 -5.44 15.58
CA ARG A 69 0.43 -5.07 16.13
C ARG A 69 0.52 -3.57 16.33
N THR A 70 1.29 -3.14 17.32
CA THR A 70 1.43 -1.72 17.65
C THR A 70 2.89 -1.35 17.85
N VAL A 71 3.28 -0.24 17.24
CA VAL A 71 4.54 0.46 17.51
C VAL A 71 4.24 1.68 18.37
N ASN A 72 5.00 1.87 19.44
CA ASN A 72 5.05 3.10 20.21
C ASN A 72 6.46 3.66 20.08
N PHE A 73 6.62 4.65 19.23
CA PHE A 73 7.88 5.33 18.99
C PHE A 73 7.88 6.68 19.71
N ARG A 74 8.96 6.99 20.38
CA ARG A 74 9.21 8.32 20.94
C ARG A 74 10.46 8.90 20.31
N THR A 75 10.39 10.15 19.89
CA THR A 75 11.56 10.84 19.32
C THR A 75 12.71 10.91 20.31
N ILE A 76 13.92 10.85 19.76
CA ILE A 76 15.20 10.88 20.48
C ILE A 76 15.71 12.31 20.40
N PRO A 77 15.68 13.11 21.49
CA PRO A 77 16.02 14.53 21.45
C PRO A 77 17.43 14.85 20.97
N GLU A 78 18.37 13.94 21.24
CA GLU A 78 19.79 14.10 20.86
C GLU A 78 20.06 13.74 19.39
N ALA A 79 19.07 13.17 18.71
CA ALA A 79 19.18 12.77 17.31
C ALA A 79 18.53 13.82 16.39
N ASN A 80 19.06 13.93 15.18
CA ASN A 80 18.47 14.82 14.18
C ASN A 80 17.19 14.23 13.52
N VAL A 81 16.55 14.98 12.64
CA VAL A 81 15.30 14.58 11.96
C VAL A 81 15.50 13.27 11.18
N GLU A 82 16.58 13.17 10.39
CA GLU A 82 16.87 11.98 9.59
C GLU A 82 17.11 10.74 10.46
N GLN A 83 17.86 10.89 11.55
CA GLN A 83 18.10 9.79 12.49
C GLN A 83 16.78 9.32 13.15
N ASN A 84 15.91 10.24 13.59
CA ASN A 84 14.61 9.89 14.14
C ASN A 84 13.72 9.17 13.11
N MET A 85 13.74 9.59 11.85
CA MET A 85 13.03 8.91 10.77
C MET A 85 13.58 7.50 10.53
N ASN A 86 14.90 7.31 10.62
CA ASN A 86 15.54 6.01 10.51
C ASN A 86 15.08 5.06 11.62
N GLU A 87 15.09 5.55 12.87
CA GLU A 87 14.68 4.77 14.04
C GLU A 87 13.19 4.43 13.98
N LEU A 88 12.34 5.36 13.55
CA LEU A 88 10.90 5.08 13.33
C LEU A 88 10.69 4.00 12.26
N ALA A 89 11.40 4.08 11.14
CA ALA A 89 11.32 3.08 10.09
C ALA A 89 11.76 1.71 10.57
N LEU A 90 12.85 1.65 11.35
CA LEU A 90 13.36 0.42 11.96
C LEU A 90 12.34 -0.16 12.96
N ALA A 91 11.73 0.67 13.80
CA ALA A 91 10.73 0.23 14.76
C ALA A 91 9.48 -0.38 14.07
N ILE A 92 9.05 0.20 12.94
CA ILE A 92 7.96 -0.32 12.09
C ILE A 92 8.33 -1.71 11.55
N GLU A 93 9.56 -1.87 11.06
CA GLU A 93 10.05 -3.13 10.50
C GLU A 93 10.21 -4.21 11.57
N GLU A 94 10.83 -3.90 12.71
CA GLU A 94 11.03 -4.82 13.82
C GLU A 94 9.71 -5.31 14.44
N ALA A 95 8.70 -4.45 14.52
CA ALA A 95 7.36 -4.84 14.96
C ALA A 95 6.61 -5.68 13.91
N GLY A 96 7.15 -5.80 12.70
CA GLY A 96 6.57 -6.56 11.61
C GLY A 96 5.26 -5.97 11.09
N LEU A 97 5.10 -4.64 11.11
CA LEU A 97 3.99 -3.96 10.46
C LEU A 97 4.18 -3.98 8.94
N ASN A 98 3.10 -4.18 8.21
CA ASN A 98 3.10 -4.12 6.75
C ASN A 98 3.06 -2.68 6.22
N LEU A 99 3.82 -1.80 6.87
CA LEU A 99 3.91 -0.38 6.55
C LEU A 99 5.32 -0.01 6.11
N GLU A 100 5.41 1.07 5.37
CA GLU A 100 6.68 1.73 5.03
C GLU A 100 6.59 3.22 5.37
N LEU A 101 7.67 3.76 5.90
CA LEU A 101 7.87 5.20 6.00
C LEU A 101 8.47 5.66 4.66
N VAL A 102 7.66 6.37 3.87
CA VAL A 102 8.09 6.91 2.58
C VAL A 102 9.03 8.08 2.84
N ARG A 103 10.21 8.02 2.27
CA ARG A 103 11.22 9.09 2.39
C ARG A 103 11.26 9.91 1.13
N PRO A 104 11.10 11.23 1.22
CA PRO A 104 11.42 12.08 0.09
C PRO A 104 12.93 11.99 -0.18
N ASP A 105 13.29 12.01 -1.45
CA ASP A 105 14.70 12.15 -1.85
C ASP A 105 15.15 13.59 -1.52
N THR A 106 15.81 13.75 -0.40
CA THR A 106 16.18 15.08 0.12
C THR A 106 17.49 15.62 -0.43
N GLY A 107 18.09 14.92 -1.39
CA GLY A 107 19.23 15.43 -2.18
C GLY A 107 20.35 16.07 -1.39
N GLY A 108 20.79 15.46 -0.26
CA GLY A 108 21.99 15.90 0.46
C GLY A 108 21.77 16.97 1.53
N SER A 109 20.60 16.98 2.19
CA SER A 109 20.41 17.80 3.40
C SER A 109 21.29 17.30 4.56
N ASP A 110 21.62 18.19 5.48
CA ASP A 110 22.42 17.90 6.67
C ASP A 110 21.72 17.03 7.73
N GLY A 111 20.56 16.46 7.40
CA GLY A 111 19.75 15.62 8.28
C GLY A 111 18.88 16.39 9.29
N PHE A 112 18.98 17.72 9.37
CA PHE A 112 18.19 18.57 10.28
C PHE A 112 16.98 19.23 9.61
N ALA A 113 16.90 19.15 8.28
CA ALA A 113 15.76 19.77 7.56
C ALA A 113 14.43 19.14 8.00
N PRO A 114 13.40 19.96 8.29
CA PRO A 114 12.07 19.43 8.63
C PRO A 114 11.50 18.57 7.51
N GLN A 115 10.92 17.42 7.86
CA GLN A 115 10.41 16.43 6.92
C GLN A 115 8.94 16.12 7.20
N LEU A 116 8.11 16.11 6.16
CA LEU A 116 6.77 15.54 6.25
C LEU A 116 6.87 14.02 6.37
N LEU A 117 6.15 13.46 7.33
CA LEU A 117 6.05 12.02 7.50
C LEU A 117 4.96 11.48 6.58
N THR A 118 5.30 10.50 5.77
CA THR A 118 4.34 9.74 4.95
C THR A 118 4.42 8.27 5.32
N LEU A 119 3.32 7.73 5.81
CA LEU A 119 3.16 6.30 6.05
C LEU A 119 2.29 5.68 4.97
N ARG A 120 2.71 4.55 4.44
CA ARG A 120 2.02 3.83 3.37
C ARG A 120 1.96 2.33 3.69
N HIS A 121 0.81 1.72 3.47
CA HIS A 121 0.69 0.26 3.57
C HIS A 121 1.45 -0.41 2.41
N LYS A 122 2.15 -1.54 2.68
CA LYS A 122 2.90 -2.25 1.64
C LYS A 122 1.98 -2.96 0.65
N ASN A 123 0.81 -3.41 1.11
CA ASN A 123 -0.17 -4.10 0.27
C ASN A 123 -1.21 -3.13 -0.31
N TYR A 124 -1.65 -3.43 -1.52
CA TYR A 124 -2.73 -2.73 -2.21
C TYR A 124 -4.10 -3.28 -1.83
N GLY A 125 -5.13 -2.45 -1.99
CA GLY A 125 -6.52 -2.88 -1.92
C GLY A 125 -7.28 -2.44 -0.69
N SER A 126 -8.57 -2.72 -0.73
CA SER A 126 -9.55 -2.27 0.25
C SER A 126 -9.49 -3.02 1.60
N GLU A 127 -8.76 -4.12 1.67
CA GLU A 127 -8.65 -4.92 2.89
C GLU A 127 -7.58 -4.40 3.87
N HIS A 128 -6.82 -3.40 3.46
CA HIS A 128 -5.65 -2.94 4.20
C HIS A 128 -5.83 -1.51 4.68
N SER A 129 -5.71 -1.32 5.98
CA SER A 129 -5.68 -0.02 6.64
C SER A 129 -4.81 -0.07 7.89
N PHE A 130 -4.60 1.08 8.52
CA PHE A 130 -3.87 1.20 9.77
C PHE A 130 -4.36 2.41 10.55
N GLN A 131 -3.97 2.48 11.80
CA GLN A 131 -4.32 3.56 12.71
C GLN A 131 -3.06 4.27 13.18
N VAL A 132 -3.13 5.58 13.32
CA VAL A 132 -2.02 6.42 13.81
C VAL A 132 -2.48 7.37 14.91
N THR A 133 -1.59 7.68 15.83
CA THR A 133 -1.79 8.71 16.85
C THR A 133 -0.47 9.43 17.05
N THR A 134 -0.51 10.77 17.11
CA THR A 134 0.65 11.62 17.38
C THR A 134 0.29 12.68 18.41
N ASN A 135 1.27 13.13 19.24
CA ASN A 135 1.05 14.22 20.17
C ASN A 135 0.85 15.56 19.45
N THR A 136 1.59 15.76 18.36
CA THR A 136 1.45 16.95 17.52
C THR A 136 0.37 16.73 16.48
N ALA A 137 -0.70 17.51 16.53
CA ALA A 137 -1.75 17.49 15.52
C ALA A 137 -1.18 17.84 14.13
N GLY A 138 -1.53 17.06 13.14
CA GLY A 138 -1.07 17.23 11.77
C GLY A 138 0.30 16.62 11.47
N LEU A 139 1.03 16.08 12.46
CA LEU A 139 2.30 15.38 12.19
C LEU A 139 2.04 14.11 11.38
N ILE A 140 1.07 13.28 11.79
CA ILE A 140 0.45 12.21 11.04
C ILE A 140 -1.06 12.17 11.36
N SER A 141 -1.44 12.10 12.66
CA SER A 141 -2.85 12.18 13.04
C SER A 141 -3.39 13.61 12.92
N SER A 142 -4.66 13.75 12.56
CA SER A 142 -5.30 15.06 12.36
C SER A 142 -5.46 15.84 13.65
N GLN A 143 -5.56 15.16 14.78
CA GLN A 143 -5.71 15.73 16.10
C GLN A 143 -4.65 15.17 17.06
N SER A 144 -4.26 16.01 18.03
CA SER A 144 -3.33 15.65 19.09
C SER A 144 -3.92 14.54 19.97
N ASP A 145 -3.16 13.48 20.19
CA ASP A 145 -3.49 12.35 21.08
C ASP A 145 -4.81 11.60 20.71
N VAL A 146 -5.32 11.82 19.50
CA VAL A 146 -6.53 11.15 19.01
C VAL A 146 -6.15 10.17 17.91
N PRO A 147 -6.55 8.89 18.04
CA PRO A 147 -6.33 7.91 17.01
C PRO A 147 -7.09 8.22 15.71
N ASP A 148 -6.37 8.24 14.59
CA ASP A 148 -6.92 8.36 13.24
C ASP A 148 -6.84 7.03 12.51
N TRP A 149 -7.98 6.60 11.97
CA TRP A 149 -8.03 5.49 11.01
C TRP A 149 -7.71 6.02 9.62
N ILE A 150 -6.66 5.46 9.03
CA ILE A 150 -6.28 5.82 7.67
C ILE A 150 -7.17 5.07 6.69
N GLN A 151 -7.69 5.79 5.71
CA GLN A 151 -8.58 5.20 4.71
C GLN A 151 -7.89 4.05 3.98
N ASN A 152 -8.64 2.98 3.77
CA ASN A 152 -8.18 1.82 3.02
C ASN A 152 -7.74 2.22 1.61
N GLY A 153 -6.86 1.45 1.03
CA GLY A 153 -6.63 1.47 -0.40
C GLY A 153 -7.88 1.06 -1.18
N VAL A 154 -7.78 1.04 -2.47
CA VAL A 154 -8.85 0.54 -3.35
C VAL A 154 -8.36 -0.65 -4.16
N ASP A 155 -9.27 -1.55 -4.50
CA ASP A 155 -8.98 -2.68 -5.36
C ASP A 155 -8.97 -2.26 -6.84
N VAL A 156 -8.28 -3.02 -7.68
CA VAL A 156 -8.32 -2.86 -9.13
C VAL A 156 -9.73 -3.15 -9.64
N GLU A 157 -10.21 -2.35 -10.60
CA GLU A 157 -11.48 -2.58 -11.29
C GLU A 157 -11.23 -2.70 -12.79
N GLY A 158 -11.99 -3.59 -13.45
CA GLY A 158 -11.83 -3.77 -14.88
C GLY A 158 -12.61 -4.96 -15.43
N GLU A 159 -12.35 -5.25 -16.70
CA GLU A 159 -12.99 -6.31 -17.48
C GLU A 159 -11.93 -7.22 -18.11
N ILE A 160 -12.27 -8.50 -18.23
CA ILE A 160 -11.50 -9.49 -18.98
C ILE A 160 -12.40 -10.07 -20.07
N ALA A 161 -11.98 -9.98 -21.32
CA ALA A 161 -12.76 -10.42 -22.49
C ALA A 161 -14.16 -9.78 -22.59
N GLY A 162 -14.30 -8.52 -22.13
CA GLY A 162 -15.57 -7.78 -22.14
C GLY A 162 -16.54 -8.15 -21.01
N GLU A 163 -16.08 -8.95 -20.03
CA GLU A 163 -16.87 -9.33 -18.85
C GLU A 163 -16.32 -8.66 -17.60
N GLU A 164 -17.22 -8.10 -16.78
CA GLU A 164 -16.87 -7.48 -15.51
C GLU A 164 -16.15 -8.49 -14.60
N SER A 165 -15.01 -8.07 -14.04
CA SER A 165 -14.13 -8.93 -13.28
C SER A 165 -13.97 -8.42 -11.85
N THR A 166 -13.71 -9.34 -10.91
CA THR A 166 -13.56 -9.00 -9.49
C THR A 166 -12.12 -8.62 -9.18
N GLY A 167 -11.91 -7.42 -8.64
CA GLY A 167 -10.62 -6.96 -8.14
C GLY A 167 -10.40 -7.30 -6.67
N ARG A 168 -9.16 -7.65 -6.33
CA ARG A 168 -8.66 -7.76 -4.96
C ARG A 168 -7.21 -7.28 -4.92
N GLY A 169 -6.96 -6.14 -4.29
CA GLY A 169 -5.66 -5.49 -4.42
C GLY A 169 -5.34 -5.21 -5.88
N GLN A 170 -4.22 -5.69 -6.36
CA GLN A 170 -3.77 -5.57 -7.75
C GLN A 170 -4.26 -6.70 -8.66
N ILE A 171 -4.97 -7.70 -8.12
CA ILE A 171 -5.37 -8.89 -8.87
C ILE A 171 -6.81 -8.73 -9.36
N LEU A 172 -6.99 -8.81 -10.68
CA LEU A 172 -8.27 -8.87 -11.35
C LEU A 172 -8.57 -10.33 -11.73
N THR A 173 -9.77 -10.80 -11.39
CA THR A 173 -10.18 -12.20 -11.59
C THR A 173 -11.50 -12.25 -12.35
N GLY A 174 -11.55 -12.98 -13.45
CA GLY A 174 -12.79 -13.31 -14.15
C GLY A 174 -13.68 -14.16 -13.25
N GLY A 175 -14.83 -13.62 -12.87
CA GLY A 175 -15.75 -14.20 -11.90
C GLY A 175 -16.55 -15.41 -12.44
N PRO A 176 -17.31 -16.08 -11.56
CA PRO A 176 -18.23 -17.14 -11.98
C PRO A 176 -19.27 -16.60 -12.98
N GLY A 177 -19.42 -17.26 -14.11
CA GLY A 177 -20.34 -16.86 -15.17
C GLY A 177 -19.76 -15.85 -16.17
N ALA A 178 -18.47 -15.46 -16.04
CA ALA A 178 -17.78 -14.59 -16.98
C ALA A 178 -17.36 -15.30 -18.30
N GLY A 179 -18.08 -16.35 -18.67
CA GLY A 179 -17.88 -17.04 -19.95
C GLY A 179 -16.45 -17.49 -20.18
N VAL A 180 -15.81 -16.97 -21.21
CA VAL A 180 -14.42 -17.32 -21.59
C VAL A 180 -13.36 -16.81 -20.61
N ALA A 181 -13.71 -15.82 -19.81
CA ALA A 181 -12.80 -15.18 -18.84
C ALA A 181 -12.85 -15.83 -17.45
N GLU A 182 -13.80 -16.77 -17.21
CA GLU A 182 -13.98 -17.38 -15.88
C GLU A 182 -12.68 -18.02 -15.38
N GLY A 183 -12.20 -17.56 -14.24
CA GLY A 183 -11.00 -18.09 -13.60
C GLY A 183 -9.68 -17.56 -14.14
N ILE A 184 -9.67 -16.64 -15.11
CA ILE A 184 -8.44 -15.94 -15.53
C ILE A 184 -8.06 -14.93 -14.44
N ARG A 185 -6.79 -14.91 -14.02
CA ARG A 185 -6.24 -13.98 -13.04
C ARG A 185 -5.06 -13.21 -13.61
N VAL A 186 -5.14 -11.91 -13.47
CA VAL A 186 -4.07 -11.00 -13.90
C VAL A 186 -3.74 -10.02 -12.79
N ARG A 187 -2.49 -9.58 -12.73
CA ARG A 187 -2.02 -8.50 -11.84
C ARG A 187 -1.74 -7.25 -12.66
N TYR A 188 -2.20 -6.09 -12.14
CA TYR A 188 -1.94 -4.76 -12.69
C TYR A 188 -1.15 -3.90 -11.72
#